data_c6d14c50ec2b546740ff1b94d1aa0796
#
_entry.id   c6d14c50ec2b546740ff1b94d1aa0796
#
_cell.length_a   1.000
_cell.length_b   1.000
_cell.length_c   1.000
_cell.angle_alpha   90.00
_cell.angle_beta   90.00
_cell.angle_gamma   90.00
#
_symmetry.space_group_name_H-M   'P 1'
#
loop_
_entity.id
_entity.type
_entity.pdbx_description
1 polymer ?
#
loop_
_entity_poly.entity_id
_entity_poly.type
_entity_poly.pdbx_seq_one_letter_code
_entity_poly.pdbx_strand_id
1 'polypeptide(L)'
;YTIASRCGVFAKSDVQPLINQGARTEDIAASIYKAVVNQTIAGLAQGRPIKGNILYLGGPLTFSTVLRKSFDEALNVTGTCPENSLLYVALGAALYADKEFVLTEVAAALDKYAATATYASEPPLFASKEEYEAFHARHMSHSVPRVAFSAHCGPVHIGIDSGSTTVKLVVVDEKSQI
;
A
#
# COMPACT_ATOMS: atom_id res chain seq x y z
N TYR A 1 7.08 4.93 20.40
CA TYR A 1 7.27 3.50 20.13
C TYR A 1 8.05 3.28 18.83
N THR A 2 8.66 2.11 18.69
CA THR A 2 9.32 1.71 17.45
C THR A 2 8.34 0.89 16.63
N ILE A 3 7.95 1.43 15.47
CA ILE A 3 7.11 0.75 14.48
C ILE A 3 7.96 0.52 13.25
N ALA A 4 7.96 -0.70 12.71
CA ALA A 4 8.74 -1.01 11.54
C ALA A 4 8.21 -0.27 10.30
N SER A 5 9.12 0.38 9.56
CA SER A 5 8.82 1.06 8.30
C SER A 5 8.58 0.05 7.20
N ARG A 6 7.36 -0.51 7.16
CA ARG A 6 6.93 -1.50 6.16
C ARG A 6 5.63 -1.04 5.51
N CYS A 7 5.10 -1.84 4.61
CA CYS A 7 3.79 -1.53 4.03
C CYS A 7 2.70 -1.52 5.12
N GLY A 8 1.61 -0.79 4.88
CA GLY A 8 0.54 -0.59 5.86
C GLY A 8 -0.08 -1.88 6.42
N VAL A 9 0.04 -3.00 5.71
CA VAL A 9 -0.44 -4.31 6.17
C VAL A 9 0.38 -4.79 7.36
N PHE A 10 1.72 -4.70 7.30
CA PHE A 10 2.61 -5.09 8.40
C PHE A 10 2.64 -4.07 9.54
N ALA A 11 2.40 -2.79 9.27
CA ALA A 11 2.27 -1.78 10.31
C ALA A 11 1.15 -2.12 11.31
N LYS A 12 0.06 -2.74 10.84
CA LYS A 12 -1.03 -3.21 11.70
C LYS A 12 -0.56 -4.26 12.72
N SER A 13 0.33 -5.17 12.32
CA SER A 13 0.89 -6.19 13.21
C SER A 13 1.76 -5.58 14.33
N ASP A 14 2.43 -4.47 14.07
CA ASP A 14 3.23 -3.77 15.07
C ASP A 14 2.36 -2.91 16.01
N VAL A 15 1.28 -2.34 15.47
CA VAL A 15 0.37 -1.45 16.21
C VAL A 15 -0.58 -2.21 17.14
N GLN A 16 -1.09 -3.36 16.70
CA GLN A 16 -2.09 -4.11 17.49
C GLN A 16 -1.60 -4.51 18.89
N PRO A 17 -0.37 -5.02 19.08
CA PRO A 17 0.16 -5.30 20.42
C PRO A 17 0.27 -4.05 21.29
N LEU A 18 0.61 -2.90 20.73
CA LEU A 18 0.68 -1.63 21.47
C LEU A 18 -0.70 -1.19 21.97
N ILE A 19 -1.72 -1.33 21.14
CA ILE A 19 -3.12 -1.06 21.55
C ILE A 19 -3.53 -2.00 22.68
N ASN A 20 -3.22 -3.28 22.56
CA ASN A 20 -3.56 -4.27 23.58
C ASN A 20 -2.84 -4.04 24.92
N GLN A 21 -1.67 -3.40 24.90
CA GLN A 21 -0.91 -2.98 26.07
C GLN A 21 -1.39 -1.64 26.67
N GLY A 22 -2.41 -1.02 26.07
CA GLY A 22 -2.95 0.26 26.52
C GLY A 22 -2.13 1.48 26.12
N ALA A 23 -1.32 1.38 25.05
CA ALA A 23 -0.59 2.53 24.51
C ALA A 23 -1.57 3.60 24.03
N ARG A 24 -1.23 4.88 24.27
CA ARG A 24 -2.06 6.00 23.86
C ARG A 24 -2.08 6.12 22.32
N THR A 25 -3.25 6.39 21.79
CA THR A 25 -3.45 6.54 20.33
C THR A 25 -2.57 7.62 19.72
N GLU A 26 -2.36 8.74 20.44
CA GLU A 26 -1.52 9.84 20.01
C GLU A 26 -0.05 9.42 19.89
N ASP A 27 0.45 8.62 20.82
CA ASP A 27 1.82 8.12 20.82
C ASP A 27 2.05 7.10 19.70
N ILE A 28 1.03 6.27 19.44
CA ILE A 28 1.04 5.34 18.30
C ILE A 28 1.06 6.14 16.97
N ALA A 29 0.21 7.15 16.85
CA ALA A 29 0.17 8.00 15.65
C ALA A 29 1.50 8.71 15.41
N ALA A 30 2.12 9.29 16.45
CA ALA A 30 3.45 9.90 16.37
C ALA A 30 4.52 8.88 15.95
N SER A 31 4.43 7.65 16.45
CA SER A 31 5.35 6.57 16.09
C SER A 31 5.20 6.14 14.62
N ILE A 32 3.97 6.13 14.09
CA ILE A 32 3.70 5.89 12.67
C ILE A 32 4.30 6.99 11.80
N TYR A 33 4.13 8.26 12.17
CA TYR A 33 4.76 9.38 11.44
C TYR A 33 6.29 9.22 11.40
N LYS A 34 6.91 8.88 12.52
CA LYS A 34 8.36 8.63 12.57
C LYS A 34 8.78 7.47 11.66
N ALA A 35 8.00 6.39 11.63
CA ALA A 35 8.25 5.27 10.73
C ALA A 35 8.16 5.68 9.25
N VAL A 36 7.13 6.45 8.87
CA VAL A 36 6.95 6.99 7.52
C VAL A 36 8.11 7.91 7.13
N VAL A 37 8.52 8.80 8.02
CA VAL A 37 9.67 9.69 7.80
C VAL A 37 10.94 8.90 7.54
N ASN A 38 11.26 7.92 8.38
CA ASN A 38 12.45 7.08 8.21
C ASN A 38 12.43 6.32 6.87
N GLN A 39 11.28 5.77 6.50
CA GLN A 39 11.11 5.10 5.21
C GLN A 39 11.29 6.05 4.04
N THR A 40 10.72 7.25 4.12
CA THR A 40 10.83 8.27 3.08
C THR A 40 12.26 8.72 2.91
N ILE A 41 12.96 9.04 4.01
CA ILE A 41 14.37 9.42 3.98
C ILE A 41 15.23 8.30 3.38
N ALA A 42 15.03 7.07 3.82
CA ALA A 42 15.79 5.92 3.30
C ALA A 42 15.58 5.73 1.79
N GLY A 43 14.33 5.86 1.33
CA GLY A 43 13.99 5.73 -0.09
C GLY A 43 14.54 6.86 -0.96
N LEU A 44 14.45 8.11 -0.50
CA LEU A 44 14.90 9.29 -1.26
C LEU A 44 16.42 9.50 -1.19
N ALA A 45 16.99 9.35 -0.02
CA ALA A 45 18.41 9.63 0.20
C ALA A 45 19.31 8.55 -0.39
N GLN A 46 18.91 7.29 -0.34
CA GLN A 46 19.72 6.16 -0.82
C GLN A 46 21.16 6.21 -0.28
N GLY A 47 21.30 6.52 1.02
CA GLY A 47 22.60 6.67 1.68
C GLY A 47 23.31 8.03 1.46
N ARG A 48 22.73 8.94 0.70
CA ARG A 48 23.29 10.29 0.49
C ARG A 48 22.79 11.26 1.58
N PRO A 49 23.59 12.22 2.02
CA PRO A 49 23.12 13.22 2.97
C PRO A 49 22.14 14.18 2.30
N ILE A 50 21.00 14.40 2.95
CA ILE A 50 20.04 15.44 2.56
C ILE A 50 20.50 16.76 3.20
N LYS A 51 20.84 17.75 2.37
CA LYS A 51 21.39 19.04 2.80
C LYS A 51 20.72 20.20 2.05
N GLY A 52 20.81 21.39 2.64
CA GLY A 52 20.32 22.63 2.05
C GLY A 52 18.99 23.08 2.65
N ASN A 53 18.28 23.95 1.93
CA ASN A 53 16.98 24.47 2.36
C ASN A 53 15.91 23.41 2.06
N ILE A 54 15.26 22.94 3.09
CA ILE A 54 14.19 21.94 2.97
C ILE A 54 12.84 22.65 2.86
N LEU A 55 12.11 22.34 1.80
CA LEU A 55 10.74 22.81 1.61
C LEU A 55 9.76 21.65 1.78
N TYR A 56 8.73 21.90 2.56
CA TYR A 56 7.63 20.97 2.77
C TYR A 56 6.46 21.33 1.85
N LEU A 57 6.18 20.47 0.87
CA LEU A 57 5.18 20.69 -0.17
C LEU A 57 4.16 19.54 -0.20
N GLY A 58 2.98 19.83 -0.73
CA GLY A 58 1.92 18.84 -0.90
C GLY A 58 1.06 18.60 0.35
N GLY A 59 -0.05 17.89 0.19
CA GLY A 59 -1.10 17.76 1.20
C GLY A 59 -0.62 17.31 2.58
N PRO A 60 0.01 16.14 2.70
CA PRO A 60 0.41 15.61 4.01
C PRO A 60 1.33 16.55 4.78
N LEU A 61 2.29 17.16 4.11
CA LEU A 61 3.26 18.06 4.72
C LEU A 61 2.69 19.46 4.97
N THR A 62 1.71 19.88 4.20
CA THR A 62 1.01 21.17 4.44
C THR A 62 0.15 21.10 5.69
N PHE A 63 -0.63 20.00 5.86
CA PHE A 63 -1.61 19.92 6.94
C PHE A 63 -1.03 19.34 8.25
N SER A 64 -0.05 18.44 8.18
CA SER A 64 0.48 17.79 9.39
C SER A 64 1.75 18.46 9.91
N THR A 65 1.60 19.29 10.95
CA THR A 65 2.73 19.88 11.67
C THR A 65 3.59 18.82 12.36
N VAL A 66 2.98 17.74 12.84
CA VAL A 66 3.70 16.63 13.50
C VAL A 66 4.60 15.91 12.51
N LEU A 67 4.11 15.70 11.29
CA LEU A 67 4.92 15.09 10.23
C LEU A 67 6.14 15.96 9.87
N ARG A 68 5.97 17.27 9.72
CA ARG A 68 7.09 18.20 9.48
C ARG A 68 8.11 18.16 10.61
N LYS A 69 7.67 18.23 11.88
CA LYS A 69 8.57 18.10 13.03
C LYS A 69 9.35 16.79 13.03
N SER A 70 8.70 15.69 12.67
CA SER A 70 9.38 14.40 12.58
C SER A 70 10.46 14.39 11.49
N PHE A 71 10.26 15.09 10.36
CA PHE A 71 11.31 15.30 9.36
C PHE A 71 12.42 16.21 9.86
N ASP A 72 12.09 17.32 10.51
CA ASP A 72 13.09 18.24 11.10
C ASP A 72 14.00 17.51 12.10
N GLU A 73 13.41 16.71 12.97
CA GLU A 73 14.14 15.90 13.94
C GLU A 73 15.04 14.85 13.26
N ALA A 74 14.48 14.11 12.29
CA ALA A 74 15.22 13.03 11.63
C ALA A 74 16.38 13.54 10.76
N LEU A 75 16.23 14.72 10.15
CA LEU A 75 17.23 15.34 9.29
C LEU A 75 18.13 16.32 10.03
N ASN A 76 17.82 16.66 11.29
CA ASN A 76 18.46 17.71 12.06
C ASN A 76 18.48 19.06 11.32
N VAL A 77 17.31 19.47 10.82
CA VAL A 77 17.09 20.73 10.07
C VAL A 77 15.88 21.47 10.60
N THR A 78 15.68 22.67 10.12
CA THR A 78 14.40 23.40 10.24
C THR A 78 13.89 23.68 8.84
N GLY A 79 12.92 22.89 8.39
CA GLY A 79 12.33 23.03 7.07
C GLY A 79 11.24 24.11 7.05
N THR A 80 10.93 24.58 5.86
CA THR A 80 9.93 25.62 5.61
C THR A 80 8.72 25.05 4.86
N CYS A 81 7.51 25.34 5.35
CA CYS A 81 6.27 25.08 4.61
C CYS A 81 5.77 26.44 4.09
N PRO A 82 6.01 26.74 2.81
CA PRO A 82 5.62 28.03 2.25
C PRO A 82 4.10 28.16 2.11
N GLU A 83 3.63 29.39 2.00
CA GLU A 83 2.25 29.66 1.63
C GLU A 83 1.93 28.97 0.29
N ASN A 84 0.71 28.48 0.14
CA ASN A 84 0.27 27.76 -1.05
C ASN A 84 1.10 26.49 -1.39
N SER A 85 1.75 25.89 -0.39
CA SER A 85 2.57 24.67 -0.54
C SER A 85 1.87 23.51 -1.26
N LEU A 86 0.53 23.47 -1.24
CA LEU A 86 -0.31 22.52 -2.00
C LEU A 86 -0.22 22.72 -3.51
N LEU A 87 0.01 23.96 -3.97
CA LEU A 87 -0.10 24.33 -5.37
C LEU A 87 1.25 24.33 -6.09
N TYR A 88 2.36 24.14 -5.38
CA TYR A 88 3.71 24.25 -5.96
C TYR A 88 3.96 23.29 -7.12
N VAL A 89 3.42 22.07 -7.06
CA VAL A 89 3.57 21.12 -8.17
C VAL A 89 2.80 21.59 -9.40
N ALA A 90 1.57 22.07 -9.21
CA ALA A 90 0.76 22.61 -10.30
C ALA A 90 1.37 23.90 -10.87
N LEU A 91 1.89 24.79 -9.99
CA LEU A 91 2.60 25.99 -10.37
C LEU A 91 3.86 25.66 -11.18
N GLY A 92 4.65 24.70 -10.72
CA GLY A 92 5.83 24.21 -11.43
C GLY A 92 5.48 23.67 -12.80
N ALA A 93 4.41 22.89 -12.92
CA ALA A 93 3.92 22.40 -14.20
C ALA A 93 3.49 23.55 -15.13
N ALA A 94 2.79 24.55 -14.61
CA ALA A 94 2.39 25.72 -15.38
C ALA A 94 3.58 26.56 -15.85
N LEU A 95 4.59 26.73 -15.01
CA LEU A 95 5.82 27.46 -15.37
C LEU A 95 6.70 26.68 -16.37
N TYR A 96 6.57 25.36 -16.41
CA TYR A 96 7.31 24.50 -17.31
C TYR A 96 6.59 24.30 -18.66
N ALA A 97 5.34 24.77 -18.80
CA ALA A 97 4.58 24.70 -20.03
C ALA A 97 5.23 25.61 -21.08
N ASP A 98 5.66 25.05 -22.17
CA ASP A 98 6.32 25.71 -23.30
C ASP A 98 5.40 25.90 -24.51
N LYS A 99 4.16 25.41 -24.43
CA LYS A 99 3.18 25.43 -25.52
C LYS A 99 1.87 26.04 -25.06
N GLU A 100 1.29 26.83 -25.93
CA GLU A 100 -0.07 27.31 -25.79
C GLU A 100 -1.05 26.32 -26.44
N PHE A 101 -2.17 26.11 -25.77
CA PHE A 101 -3.23 25.23 -26.22
C PHE A 101 -4.57 25.94 -26.19
N VAL A 102 -5.37 25.73 -27.21
CA VAL A 102 -6.76 26.18 -27.23
C VAL A 102 -7.61 25.17 -26.46
N LEU A 103 -8.31 25.62 -25.42
CA LEU A 103 -9.05 24.73 -24.51
C LEU A 103 -10.07 23.83 -25.23
N THR A 104 -10.74 24.35 -26.27
CA THR A 104 -11.70 23.57 -27.08
C THR A 104 -11.04 22.44 -27.86
N GLU A 105 -9.81 22.66 -28.32
CA GLU A 105 -9.03 21.62 -29.03
C GLU A 105 -8.55 20.54 -28.05
N VAL A 106 -8.14 20.92 -26.85
CA VAL A 106 -7.77 19.97 -25.79
C VAL A 106 -8.97 19.12 -25.37
N ALA A 107 -10.15 19.73 -25.21
CA ALA A 107 -11.36 19.00 -24.87
C ALA A 107 -11.73 17.98 -25.96
N ALA A 108 -11.71 18.39 -27.23
CA ALA A 108 -11.97 17.50 -28.36
C ALA A 108 -10.92 16.36 -28.50
N ALA A 109 -9.66 16.64 -28.18
CA ALA A 109 -8.60 15.64 -28.18
C ALA A 109 -8.78 14.62 -27.04
N LEU A 110 -9.23 15.06 -25.85
CA LEU A 110 -9.52 14.19 -24.71
C LEU A 110 -10.70 13.26 -25.02
N ASP A 111 -11.79 13.78 -25.61
CA ASP A 111 -12.94 12.97 -26.01
C ASP A 111 -12.53 11.90 -27.02
N LYS A 112 -11.70 12.28 -28.00
CA LYS A 112 -11.17 11.35 -28.97
C LYS A 112 -10.23 10.32 -28.34
N TYR A 113 -9.40 10.74 -27.40
CA TYR A 113 -8.48 9.85 -26.70
C TYR A 113 -9.23 8.81 -25.85
N ALA A 114 -10.25 9.22 -25.10
CA ALA A 114 -11.08 8.32 -24.31
C ALA A 114 -11.78 7.27 -25.19
N ALA A 115 -12.19 7.65 -26.42
CA ALA A 115 -12.83 6.75 -27.35
C ALA A 115 -11.86 5.80 -28.10
N THR A 116 -10.58 6.18 -28.20
CA THR A 116 -9.57 5.45 -29.00
C THR A 116 -8.41 4.90 -28.19
N ALA A 117 -8.39 5.12 -26.87
CA ALA A 117 -7.30 4.69 -26.01
C ALA A 117 -7.20 3.16 -25.97
N THR A 118 -6.29 2.62 -26.76
CA THR A 118 -5.87 1.23 -26.65
C THR A 118 -4.65 1.18 -25.76
N TYR A 119 -4.81 0.65 -24.57
CA TYR A 119 -3.65 0.33 -23.74
C TYR A 119 -2.98 -0.91 -24.34
N ALA A 120 -1.66 -0.86 -24.51
CA ALA A 120 -0.89 -2.07 -24.72
C ALA A 120 -1.01 -2.90 -23.42
N SER A 121 -1.99 -3.79 -23.38
CA SER A 121 -2.12 -4.73 -22.28
C SER A 121 -1.25 -5.95 -22.57
N GLU A 122 -0.70 -6.53 -21.52
CA GLU A 122 -0.13 -7.87 -21.61
C GLU A 122 -1.18 -8.85 -22.16
N PRO A 123 -0.76 -9.86 -22.91
CA PRO A 123 -1.68 -10.87 -23.40
C PRO A 123 -2.45 -11.50 -22.25
N PRO A 124 -3.69 -11.89 -22.44
CA PRO A 124 -4.46 -12.56 -21.40
C PRO A 124 -3.75 -13.83 -20.94
N LEU A 125 -3.92 -14.17 -19.66
CA LEU A 125 -3.27 -15.34 -19.06
C LEU A 125 -3.57 -16.65 -19.80
N PHE A 126 -4.74 -16.75 -20.42
CA PHE A 126 -5.17 -17.86 -21.25
C PHE A 126 -5.57 -17.36 -22.64
N ALA A 127 -5.07 -18.00 -23.68
CA ALA A 127 -5.39 -17.64 -25.05
C ALA A 127 -6.82 -18.06 -25.45
N SER A 128 -7.38 -19.07 -24.78
CA SER A 128 -8.73 -19.58 -25.06
C SER A 128 -9.41 -20.09 -23.80
N LYS A 129 -10.73 -20.31 -23.93
CA LYS A 129 -11.52 -20.91 -22.85
C LYS A 129 -11.11 -22.35 -22.58
N GLU A 130 -10.75 -23.10 -23.60
CA GLU A 130 -10.30 -24.49 -23.51
C GLU A 130 -8.98 -24.59 -22.72
N GLU A 131 -8.08 -23.63 -22.91
CA GLU A 131 -6.84 -23.56 -22.14
C GLU A 131 -7.11 -23.29 -20.66
N TYR A 132 -8.03 -22.38 -20.36
CA TYR A 132 -8.48 -22.13 -18.99
C TYR A 132 -9.12 -23.38 -18.37
N GLU A 133 -10.00 -24.07 -19.09
CA GLU A 133 -10.67 -25.27 -18.60
C GLU A 133 -9.66 -26.42 -18.34
N ALA A 134 -8.68 -26.57 -19.20
CA ALA A 134 -7.59 -27.54 -19.01
C ALA A 134 -6.73 -27.21 -17.77
N PHE A 135 -6.40 -25.94 -17.58
CA PHE A 135 -5.72 -25.47 -16.39
C PHE A 135 -6.54 -25.75 -15.13
N HIS A 136 -7.82 -25.39 -15.15
CA HIS A 136 -8.73 -25.60 -14.02
C HIS A 136 -8.89 -27.08 -13.68
N ALA A 137 -9.14 -27.94 -14.68
CA ALA A 137 -9.28 -29.38 -14.49
C ALA A 137 -8.02 -30.00 -13.87
N ARG A 138 -6.83 -29.61 -14.35
CA ARG A 138 -5.56 -30.07 -13.79
C ARG A 138 -5.42 -29.68 -12.31
N HIS A 139 -5.80 -28.47 -11.93
CA HIS A 139 -5.69 -28.04 -10.53
C HIS A 139 -6.75 -28.66 -9.64
N MET A 140 -7.96 -28.87 -10.15
CA MET A 140 -9.04 -29.54 -9.41
C MET A 140 -8.75 -31.01 -9.15
N SER A 141 -7.92 -31.68 -9.96
CA SER A 141 -7.48 -33.04 -9.70
C SER A 141 -6.64 -33.24 -8.44
N HIS A 142 -6.07 -32.13 -7.92
CA HIS A 142 -5.27 -32.08 -6.70
C HIS A 142 -6.08 -31.57 -5.49
N SER A 143 -7.40 -31.68 -5.52
CA SER A 143 -8.25 -31.29 -4.38
C SER A 143 -8.04 -32.23 -3.19
N VAL A 144 -8.03 -31.63 -1.99
CA VAL A 144 -7.97 -32.41 -0.75
C VAL A 144 -9.35 -33.03 -0.48
N PRO A 145 -9.44 -34.32 -0.09
CA PRO A 145 -10.71 -34.95 0.28
C PRO A 145 -11.39 -34.18 1.42
N ARG A 146 -12.69 -33.95 1.29
CA ARG A 146 -13.48 -33.28 2.32
C ARG A 146 -14.51 -34.23 2.91
N VAL A 147 -14.68 -34.16 4.22
CA VAL A 147 -15.65 -34.94 4.99
C VAL A 147 -16.57 -33.98 5.74
N ALA A 148 -17.85 -34.33 5.80
CA ALA A 148 -18.78 -33.57 6.63
C ALA A 148 -18.38 -33.67 8.11
N PHE A 149 -18.16 -32.54 8.76
CA PHE A 149 -17.72 -32.48 10.15
C PHE A 149 -18.66 -33.22 11.09
N SER A 150 -19.96 -33.22 10.81
CA SER A 150 -20.98 -33.95 11.56
C SER A 150 -20.87 -35.49 11.45
N ALA A 151 -20.15 -36.00 10.48
CA ALA A 151 -19.94 -37.43 10.27
C ALA A 151 -18.61 -37.93 10.86
N HIS A 152 -17.77 -37.04 11.37
CA HIS A 152 -16.48 -37.39 11.93
C HIS A 152 -16.60 -37.79 13.42
N CYS A 153 -15.97 -38.90 13.77
CA CYS A 153 -15.79 -39.36 15.15
C CYS A 153 -14.31 -39.69 15.35
N GLY A 154 -13.58 -38.96 16.15
CA GLY A 154 -12.18 -39.22 16.44
C GLY A 154 -11.35 -37.96 16.64
N PRO A 155 -10.04 -38.10 16.85
CA PRO A 155 -9.13 -36.99 17.00
C PRO A 155 -9.05 -36.13 15.71
N VAL A 156 -8.86 -34.84 15.89
CA VAL A 156 -8.64 -33.90 14.78
C VAL A 156 -7.48 -32.96 15.09
N HIS A 157 -6.85 -32.48 14.07
CA HIS A 157 -5.84 -31.42 14.15
C HIS A 157 -6.45 -30.11 13.62
N ILE A 158 -6.23 -29.02 14.34
CA ILE A 158 -6.72 -27.70 13.95
C ILE A 158 -5.53 -26.85 13.50
N GLY A 159 -5.57 -26.41 12.27
CA GLY A 159 -4.64 -25.43 11.72
C GLY A 159 -5.25 -24.04 11.69
N ILE A 160 -4.52 -23.04 12.13
CA ILE A 160 -4.96 -21.64 12.13
C ILE A 160 -3.90 -20.80 11.39
N ASP A 161 -4.31 -20.15 10.30
CA ASP A 161 -3.53 -19.13 9.61
C ASP A 161 -4.12 -17.76 9.97
N SER A 162 -3.41 -17.02 10.83
CA SER A 162 -3.83 -15.70 11.26
C SER A 162 -3.13 -14.62 10.45
N GLY A 163 -3.76 -14.23 9.34
CA GLY A 163 -3.30 -13.13 8.51
C GLY A 163 -3.76 -11.75 9.01
N SER A 164 -3.20 -10.71 8.45
CA SER A 164 -3.54 -9.31 8.83
C SER A 164 -4.95 -8.89 8.42
N THR A 165 -5.52 -9.50 7.39
CA THR A 165 -6.84 -9.16 6.85
C THR A 165 -7.85 -10.29 6.98
N THR A 166 -7.39 -11.54 7.01
CA THR A 166 -8.24 -12.72 7.07
C THR A 166 -7.63 -13.77 8.00
N VAL A 167 -8.46 -14.44 8.75
CA VAL A 167 -8.09 -15.63 9.51
C VAL A 167 -8.69 -16.84 8.78
N LYS A 168 -7.89 -17.86 8.55
CA LYS A 168 -8.32 -19.13 7.99
C LYS A 168 -8.14 -20.22 9.03
N LEU A 169 -9.11 -21.08 9.09
CA LEU A 169 -9.11 -22.22 10.01
C LEU A 169 -9.38 -23.48 9.20
N VAL A 170 -8.62 -24.52 9.45
CA VAL A 170 -8.82 -25.84 8.86
C VAL A 170 -8.81 -26.88 9.95
N VAL A 171 -9.71 -27.84 9.84
CA VAL A 171 -9.76 -29.03 10.70
C VAL A 171 -9.42 -30.23 9.85
N VAL A 172 -8.45 -31.02 10.28
CA VAL A 172 -7.95 -32.18 9.53
C VAL A 172 -8.02 -33.40 10.41
N ASP A 173 -8.55 -34.50 9.92
CA ASP A 173 -8.55 -35.78 10.60
C ASP A 173 -7.21 -36.55 10.44
N GLU A 174 -7.09 -37.70 11.08
CA GLU A 174 -5.91 -38.58 11.00
C GLU A 174 -5.64 -39.10 9.58
N LYS A 175 -6.63 -39.05 8.69
CA LYS A 175 -6.52 -39.45 7.28
C LYS A 175 -6.22 -38.28 6.35
N SER A 176 -5.93 -37.10 6.91
CA SER A 176 -5.69 -35.87 6.16
C SER A 176 -6.90 -35.42 5.31
N GLN A 177 -8.11 -35.68 5.79
CA GLN A 177 -9.36 -35.21 5.21
C GLN A 177 -9.80 -33.92 5.90
N ILE A 178 -10.37 -32.97 5.15
CA ILE A 178 -10.82 -31.65 5.65
C ILE A 178 -12.33 -31.63 5.80
#